data_37a00ec8bce2c63432d53131dcd05814
#
_entry.id   37a00ec8bce2c63432d53131dcd05814
#
_cell.length_a   1.000
_cell.length_b   1.000
_cell.length_c   1.000
_cell.angle_alpha   90.00
_cell.angle_beta   90.00
_cell.angle_gamma   90.00
#
_symmetry.space_group_name_H-M   'P 1'
#
loop_
_entity.id
_entity.type
_entity.pdbx_description
1 polymer ?
#
loop_
_entity_poly.entity_id
_entity_poly.type
_entity_poly.pdbx_seq_one_letter_code
_entity_poly.pdbx_strand_id
1 'polypeptide(L)'
;MRVIVVGLGVQGRKRLQVAGADAVASVDPVNAEAPFRRVEDVPLHAYDGALVCVPDEAKVEILTHLLGHGKHVLVEKPLLAADDATLESLGRLARSRGAVCYTAYNHRFEPHFVRMRDAIASGIVYLTEDRRR
;
A
#
# COMPACT_ATOMS: atom_id res chain seq x y z
N MET A 1 15.69 5.18 0.48
CA MET A 1 15.21 3.87 -0.07
C MET A 1 14.68 4.13 -1.46
N ARG A 2 15.18 3.45 -2.47
CA ARG A 2 14.72 3.67 -3.85
C ARG A 2 13.36 3.01 -4.05
N VAL A 3 12.39 3.77 -4.55
CA VAL A 3 11.04 3.27 -4.77
C VAL A 3 10.57 3.51 -6.20
N ILE A 4 9.65 2.68 -6.66
CA ILE A 4 8.88 2.93 -7.88
C ILE A 4 7.44 3.27 -7.53
N VAL A 5 6.79 4.07 -8.37
CA VAL A 5 5.35 4.35 -8.23
C VAL A 5 4.60 3.61 -9.33
N VAL A 6 3.69 2.73 -8.94
CA VAL A 6 2.89 1.91 -9.86
C VAL A 6 1.46 2.45 -9.89
N GLY A 7 1.04 2.95 -11.05
CA GLY A 7 -0.21 3.68 -11.26
C GLY A 7 -0.03 5.20 -11.06
N LEU A 8 -0.18 5.98 -12.12
CA LEU A 8 -0.07 7.45 -12.11
C LEU A 8 -1.42 8.17 -12.13
N GLY A 9 -2.43 7.58 -11.51
CA GLY A 9 -3.68 8.25 -11.18
C GLY A 9 -3.50 9.33 -10.10
N VAL A 10 -4.59 9.83 -9.54
CA VAL A 10 -4.57 10.91 -8.53
C VAL A 10 -3.67 10.56 -7.33
N GLN A 11 -3.79 9.35 -6.79
CA GLN A 11 -2.97 8.93 -5.65
C GLN A 11 -1.52 8.68 -6.04
N GLY A 12 -1.27 8.06 -7.19
CA GLY A 12 0.08 7.83 -7.67
C GLY A 12 0.87 9.13 -7.86
N ARG A 13 0.26 10.16 -8.43
CA ARG A 13 0.90 11.48 -8.56
C ARG A 13 1.24 12.10 -7.20
N LYS A 14 0.36 11.98 -6.19
CA LYS A 14 0.65 12.41 -4.82
C LYS A 14 1.82 11.63 -4.21
N ARG A 15 1.83 10.30 -4.40
CA ARG A 15 2.92 9.45 -3.91
C ARG A 15 4.25 9.79 -4.58
N LEU A 16 4.22 10.04 -5.89
CA LEU A 16 5.41 10.47 -6.65
C LEU A 16 5.97 11.78 -6.10
N GLN A 17 5.10 12.76 -5.85
CA GLN A 17 5.50 14.04 -5.27
C GLN A 17 6.10 13.88 -3.87
N VAL A 18 5.49 13.06 -3.01
CA VAL A 18 5.98 12.82 -1.64
C VAL A 18 7.29 12.06 -1.64
N ALA A 19 7.44 11.06 -2.52
CA ALA A 19 8.67 10.28 -2.63
C ALA A 19 9.85 11.12 -3.17
N GLY A 20 9.57 12.12 -4.00
CA GLY A 20 10.60 13.03 -4.50
C GLY A 20 11.77 12.28 -5.14
N ALA A 21 12.99 12.56 -4.66
CA ALA A 21 14.21 11.95 -5.18
C ALA A 21 14.34 10.44 -4.90
N ASP A 22 13.58 9.88 -3.97
CA ASP A 22 13.53 8.43 -3.73
C ASP A 22 12.76 7.68 -4.83
N ALA A 23 11.89 8.36 -5.59
CA ALA A 23 11.17 7.75 -6.71
C ALA A 23 12.08 7.65 -7.94
N VAL A 24 12.58 6.45 -8.20
CA VAL A 24 13.53 6.19 -9.31
C VAL A 24 12.85 5.87 -10.64
N ALA A 25 11.59 5.46 -10.62
CA ALA A 25 10.79 5.20 -11.81
C ALA A 25 9.29 5.24 -11.50
N SER A 26 8.49 5.31 -12.57
CA SER A 26 7.04 5.12 -12.49
C SER A 26 6.56 4.14 -13.55
N VAL A 27 5.44 3.48 -13.26
CA VAL A 27 4.82 2.46 -14.11
C VAL A 27 3.35 2.79 -14.30
N ASP A 28 2.89 2.87 -15.53
CA ASP A 28 1.47 3.04 -15.83
C ASP A 28 1.18 2.55 -17.26
N PRO A 29 0.21 1.66 -17.46
CA PRO A 29 -0.06 1.08 -18.80
C PRO A 29 -0.60 2.09 -19.80
N VAL A 30 -1.23 3.18 -19.33
CA VAL A 30 -1.94 4.16 -20.16
C VAL A 30 -1.25 5.52 -20.17
N ASN A 31 -0.76 5.97 -19.02
CA ASN A 31 -0.19 7.30 -18.88
C ASN A 31 1.17 7.42 -19.58
N ALA A 32 1.23 8.28 -20.62
CA ALA A 32 2.43 8.44 -21.46
C ALA A 32 3.66 8.99 -20.70
N GLU A 33 3.45 9.64 -19.55
CA GLU A 33 4.53 10.16 -18.70
C GLU A 33 5.32 9.05 -17.98
N ALA A 34 4.73 7.85 -17.84
CA ALA A 34 5.42 6.73 -17.21
C ALA A 34 6.45 6.12 -18.18
N PRO A 35 7.72 5.96 -17.75
CA PRO A 35 8.73 5.32 -18.57
C PRO A 35 8.49 3.82 -18.78
N PHE A 36 7.75 3.17 -17.88
CA PHE A 36 7.44 1.75 -17.97
C PHE A 36 5.94 1.51 -18.08
N ARG A 37 5.54 0.49 -18.84
CA ARG A 37 4.14 0.09 -19.01
C ARG A 37 3.72 -1.01 -18.04
N ARG A 38 4.65 -1.84 -17.64
CA ARG A 38 4.43 -2.98 -16.75
C ARG A 38 5.47 -2.98 -15.64
N VAL A 39 5.10 -3.49 -14.47
CA VAL A 39 6.02 -3.56 -13.32
C VAL A 39 7.18 -4.52 -13.58
N GLU A 40 6.94 -5.55 -14.38
CA GLU A 40 7.94 -6.56 -14.77
C GLU A 40 9.06 -5.98 -15.65
N ASP A 41 8.79 -4.87 -16.34
CA ASP A 41 9.78 -4.21 -17.22
C ASP A 41 10.81 -3.38 -16.44
N VAL A 42 10.53 -3.11 -15.14
CA VAL A 42 11.45 -2.34 -14.30
C VAL A 42 12.57 -3.25 -13.78
N PRO A 43 13.84 -2.94 -14.03
CA PRO A 43 14.94 -3.77 -13.54
C PRO A 43 14.90 -3.94 -12.02
N LEU A 44 14.88 -5.17 -11.54
CA LEU A 44 14.74 -5.49 -10.11
C LEU A 44 15.83 -4.86 -9.22
N HIS A 45 17.03 -4.68 -9.74
CA HIS A 45 18.13 -4.06 -9.00
C HIS A 45 18.00 -2.54 -8.85
N ALA A 46 17.10 -1.91 -9.60
CA ALA A 46 16.94 -0.47 -9.61
C ALA A 46 16.20 0.08 -8.40
N TYR A 47 15.36 -0.74 -7.73
CA TYR A 47 14.51 -0.29 -6.63
C TYR A 47 14.43 -1.29 -5.48
N ASP A 48 14.07 -0.81 -4.32
CA ASP A 48 13.97 -1.57 -3.08
C ASP A 48 12.50 -1.81 -2.66
N GLY A 49 11.60 -0.91 -3.08
CA GLY A 49 10.17 -0.99 -2.78
C GLY A 49 9.29 -0.31 -3.81
N ALA A 50 7.98 -0.46 -3.66
CA ALA A 50 6.97 0.08 -4.56
C ALA A 50 5.81 0.74 -3.81
N LEU A 51 5.33 1.86 -4.36
CA LEU A 51 4.11 2.55 -3.96
C LEU A 51 3.02 2.19 -4.97
N VAL A 52 2.13 1.26 -4.60
CA VAL A 52 1.14 0.67 -5.51
C VAL A 52 -0.18 1.41 -5.41
N CYS A 53 -0.53 2.13 -6.48
CA CYS A 53 -1.67 3.05 -6.58
C CYS A 53 -2.57 2.68 -7.77
N VAL A 54 -2.80 1.41 -7.98
CA VAL A 54 -3.57 0.86 -9.09
C VAL A 54 -5.01 0.51 -8.68
N PRO A 55 -5.94 0.30 -9.63
CA PRO A 55 -7.26 -0.27 -9.36
C PRO A 55 -7.19 -1.63 -8.65
N ASP A 56 -8.26 -1.99 -7.94
CA ASP A 56 -8.28 -3.16 -7.05
C ASP A 56 -8.00 -4.47 -7.79
N GLU A 57 -8.49 -4.59 -9.02
CA GLU A 57 -8.36 -5.80 -9.86
C GLU A 57 -6.90 -6.12 -10.20
N ALA A 58 -6.03 -5.11 -10.30
CA ALA A 58 -4.63 -5.29 -10.64
C ALA A 58 -3.72 -5.52 -9.40
N LYS A 59 -4.22 -5.27 -8.20
CA LYS A 59 -3.38 -5.26 -6.99
C LYS A 59 -2.76 -6.60 -6.69
N VAL A 60 -3.55 -7.69 -6.70
CA VAL A 60 -3.08 -9.02 -6.29
C VAL A 60 -1.94 -9.51 -7.18
N GLU A 61 -2.05 -9.34 -8.50
CA GLU A 61 -1.02 -9.74 -9.46
C GLU A 61 0.28 -8.95 -9.24
N ILE A 62 0.18 -7.62 -9.17
CA ILE A 62 1.32 -6.74 -8.95
C ILE A 62 2.01 -7.02 -7.60
N LEU A 63 1.22 -7.22 -6.53
CA LEU A 63 1.75 -7.56 -5.21
C LEU A 63 2.47 -8.91 -5.22
N THR A 64 1.91 -9.90 -5.91
CA THR A 64 2.52 -11.23 -6.05
C THR A 64 3.88 -11.12 -6.74
N HIS A 65 3.98 -10.35 -7.82
CA HIS A 65 5.24 -10.10 -8.50
C HIS A 65 6.26 -9.41 -7.58
N LEU A 66 5.89 -8.28 -6.99
CA LEU A 66 6.79 -7.48 -6.17
C LEU A 66 7.28 -8.24 -4.92
N LEU A 67 6.35 -8.82 -4.17
CA LEU A 67 6.68 -9.58 -2.96
C LEU A 67 7.48 -10.84 -3.27
N GLY A 68 7.17 -11.52 -4.39
CA GLY A 68 7.92 -12.68 -4.86
C GLY A 68 9.40 -12.37 -5.14
N HIS A 69 9.71 -11.13 -5.48
CA HIS A 69 11.07 -10.63 -5.67
C HIS A 69 11.65 -9.90 -4.45
N GLY A 70 11.01 -10.03 -3.27
CA GLY A 70 11.48 -9.45 -2.02
C GLY A 70 11.38 -7.91 -1.97
N LYS A 71 10.50 -7.31 -2.78
CA LYS A 71 10.31 -5.86 -2.78
C LYS A 71 9.32 -5.45 -1.69
N HIS A 72 9.67 -4.42 -0.92
CA HIS A 72 8.75 -3.81 0.04
C HIS A 72 7.61 -3.11 -0.69
N VAL A 73 6.40 -3.15 -0.14
CA VAL A 73 5.24 -2.56 -0.79
C VAL A 73 4.41 -1.73 0.18
N LEU A 74 4.07 -0.51 -0.24
CA LEU A 74 2.97 0.27 0.29
C LEU A 74 1.85 0.27 -0.77
N VAL A 75 0.73 -0.40 -0.48
CA VAL A 75 -0.43 -0.46 -1.38
C VAL A 75 -1.56 0.43 -0.91
N GLU A 76 -2.20 1.15 -1.85
CA GLU A 76 -3.37 1.98 -1.54
C GLU A 76 -4.57 1.13 -1.12
N LYS A 77 -5.33 1.69 -0.18
CA LYS A 77 -6.57 1.08 0.32
C LYS A 77 -7.70 1.19 -0.74
N PRO A 78 -8.69 0.29 -0.71
CA PRO A 78 -8.70 -0.95 0.06
C PRO A 78 -7.79 -2.00 -0.57
N LEU A 79 -7.30 -2.95 0.21
CA LEU A 79 -6.70 -4.16 -0.32
C LEU A 79 -7.76 -5.26 -0.30
N LEU A 80 -8.31 -5.55 -1.46
CA LEU A 80 -9.34 -6.58 -1.67
C LEU A 80 -8.74 -7.72 -2.49
N ALA A 81 -9.17 -8.93 -2.19
CA ALA A 81 -8.89 -10.13 -2.97
C ALA A 81 -10.18 -10.95 -3.11
N ALA A 82 -10.16 -11.96 -3.98
CA ALA A 82 -11.31 -12.82 -4.21
C ALA A 82 -11.73 -13.58 -2.93
N ASP A 83 -10.76 -13.90 -2.06
CA ASP A 83 -10.95 -14.59 -0.81
C ASP A 83 -9.82 -14.29 0.20
N ASP A 84 -10.06 -14.69 1.46
CA ASP A 84 -9.08 -14.51 2.54
C ASP A 84 -7.81 -15.35 2.31
N ALA A 85 -7.91 -16.50 1.67
CA ALA A 85 -6.76 -17.36 1.39
C ALA A 85 -5.74 -16.67 0.47
N THR A 86 -6.21 -15.85 -0.47
CA THR A 86 -5.35 -15.03 -1.33
C THR A 86 -4.59 -13.99 -0.50
N LEU A 87 -5.27 -13.28 0.42
CA LEU A 87 -4.62 -12.32 1.31
C LEU A 87 -3.59 -12.96 2.24
N GLU A 88 -3.92 -14.12 2.81
CA GLU A 88 -3.00 -14.91 3.62
C GLU A 88 -1.77 -15.36 2.82
N SER A 89 -1.98 -15.75 1.56
CA SER A 89 -0.90 -16.16 0.65
C SER A 89 0.08 -15.00 0.38
N LEU A 90 -0.43 -13.79 0.12
CA LEU A 90 0.41 -12.60 0.00
C LEU A 90 1.19 -12.32 1.29
N GLY A 91 0.56 -12.47 2.44
CA GLY A 91 1.21 -12.32 3.74
C GLY A 91 2.31 -13.36 3.99
N ARG A 92 2.08 -14.62 3.62
CA ARG A 92 3.11 -15.69 3.69
C ARG A 92 4.26 -15.39 2.74
N LEU A 93 3.96 -14.97 1.50
CA LEU A 93 4.96 -14.62 0.49
C LEU A 93 5.86 -13.48 0.98
N ALA A 94 5.27 -12.40 1.51
CA ALA A 94 6.02 -11.28 2.07
C ALA A 94 6.99 -11.76 3.17
N ARG A 95 6.49 -12.54 4.14
CA ARG A 95 7.34 -13.08 5.23
C ARG A 95 8.46 -13.97 4.73
N SER A 96 8.17 -14.86 3.77
CA SER A 96 9.18 -15.80 3.23
C SER A 96 10.30 -15.08 2.46
N ARG A 97 10.04 -13.88 1.96
CA ARG A 97 10.99 -13.05 1.21
C ARG A 97 11.60 -11.92 2.04
N GLY A 98 11.26 -11.81 3.32
CA GLY A 98 11.71 -10.70 4.17
C GLY A 98 11.18 -9.33 3.72
N ALA A 99 10.09 -9.31 2.95
CA ALA A 99 9.47 -8.09 2.45
C ALA A 99 8.36 -7.60 3.39
N VAL A 100 8.16 -6.28 3.42
CA VAL A 100 7.04 -5.65 4.11
C VAL A 100 5.94 -5.35 3.09
N CYS A 101 4.72 -5.78 3.37
CA CYS A 101 3.52 -5.37 2.63
C CYS A 101 2.63 -4.59 3.60
N TYR A 102 2.40 -3.32 3.30
CA TYR A 102 1.61 -2.43 4.15
C TYR A 102 0.49 -1.77 3.35
N THR A 103 -0.73 -1.82 3.87
CA THR A 103 -1.88 -1.13 3.27
C THR A 103 -2.01 0.28 3.87
N ALA A 104 -2.18 1.28 3.02
CA ALA A 104 -2.19 2.69 3.39
C ALA A 104 -3.49 3.12 4.11
N TYR A 105 -3.75 2.56 5.29
CA TYR A 105 -4.82 2.99 6.20
C TYR A 105 -4.37 4.20 7.01
N ASN A 106 -4.46 5.39 6.41
CA ASN A 106 -3.91 6.62 6.96
C ASN A 106 -4.53 7.03 8.29
N HIS A 107 -5.83 6.78 8.48
CA HIS A 107 -6.57 7.18 9.68
C HIS A 107 -5.99 6.64 10.99
N ARG A 108 -5.34 5.46 10.95
CA ARG A 108 -4.71 4.89 12.15
C ARG A 108 -3.62 5.77 12.78
N PHE A 109 -3.12 6.76 12.05
CA PHE A 109 -2.09 7.70 12.50
C PHE A 109 -2.66 9.08 12.88
N GLU A 110 -3.95 9.31 12.66
CA GLU A 110 -4.58 10.57 13.00
C GLU A 110 -4.74 10.69 14.51
N PRO A 111 -4.48 11.87 15.11
CA PRO A 111 -4.41 12.03 16.57
C PRO A 111 -5.68 11.57 17.30
N HIS A 112 -6.87 11.77 16.73
CA HIS A 112 -8.11 11.36 17.36
C HIS A 112 -8.29 9.82 17.35
N PHE A 113 -7.90 9.13 16.28
CA PHE A 113 -7.90 7.65 16.24
C PHE A 113 -6.86 7.06 17.19
N VAL A 114 -5.67 7.69 17.28
CA VAL A 114 -4.64 7.27 18.24
C VAL A 114 -5.16 7.40 19.67
N ARG A 115 -5.78 8.55 20.03
CA ARG A 115 -6.37 8.76 21.35
C ARG A 115 -7.50 7.76 21.65
N MET A 116 -8.35 7.47 20.68
CA MET A 116 -9.44 6.50 20.84
C MET A 116 -8.88 5.10 21.08
N ARG A 117 -7.89 4.67 20.30
CA ARG A 117 -7.19 3.39 20.49
C ARG A 117 -6.59 3.28 21.90
N ASP A 118 -5.91 4.32 22.35
CA ASP A 118 -5.22 4.35 23.65
C ASP A 118 -6.24 4.34 24.80
N ALA A 119 -7.37 5.06 24.66
CA ALA A 119 -8.48 5.03 25.62
C ALA A 119 -9.11 3.62 25.72
N ILE A 120 -9.36 2.97 24.59
CA ILE A 120 -9.88 1.60 24.57
C ILE A 120 -8.88 0.63 25.23
N ALA A 121 -7.61 0.75 24.91
CA ALA A 121 -6.55 -0.11 25.48
C ALA A 121 -6.39 0.09 27.01
N SER A 122 -6.66 1.30 27.51
CA SER A 122 -6.64 1.61 28.96
C SER A 122 -7.92 1.20 29.69
N GLY A 123 -8.91 0.62 29.00
CA GLY A 123 -10.20 0.21 29.58
C GLY A 123 -11.17 1.35 29.86
N ILE A 124 -10.91 2.56 29.38
CA ILE A 124 -11.83 3.70 29.49
C ILE A 124 -12.90 3.55 28.41
N VAL A 125 -14.07 3.10 28.79
CA VAL A 125 -15.25 3.01 27.93
C VAL A 125 -16.20 4.13 28.33
N TYR A 126 -16.43 5.09 27.43
CA TYR A 126 -17.50 6.07 27.61
C TYR A 126 -18.80 5.52 27.03
N LEU A 127 -19.74 5.17 27.87
CA LEU A 127 -21.12 4.92 27.48
C LEU A 127 -21.79 6.28 27.25
N THR A 128 -22.06 6.64 26.04
CA THR A 128 -22.97 7.75 25.74
C THR A 128 -24.40 7.22 25.93
N GLU A 129 -25.06 7.59 27.02
CA GLU A 129 -26.49 7.42 27.10
C GLU A 129 -27.15 8.30 26.04
N ASP A 130 -27.81 7.65 25.09
CA ASP A 130 -28.68 8.33 24.13
C ASP A 130 -29.91 8.84 24.88
N ARG A 131 -29.84 10.08 25.36
CA ARG A 131 -31.02 10.77 25.95
C ARG A 131 -31.94 11.18 24.82
N ARG A 132 -32.67 10.22 24.26
CA ARG A 132 -33.89 10.53 23.51
C ARG A 132 -34.95 10.93 24.51
N ARG A 133 -35.20 12.21 24.63
CA ARG A 133 -36.47 12.77 25.15
C ARG A 133 -37.23 13.36 23.98
#